data_5157935f77e4a280a8c3b6c17f9a0b35
#
_entry.id   5157935f77e4a280a8c3b6c17f9a0b35
#
_cell.length_a   1.000
_cell.length_b   1.000
_cell.length_c   1.000
_cell.angle_alpha   90.00
_cell.angle_beta   90.00
_cell.angle_gamma   90.00
#
_symmetry.space_group_name_H-M   'P 1'
#
loop_
_entity.id
_entity.type
_entity.pdbx_description
1 polymer ?
#
loop_
_entity_poly.entity_id
_entity_poly.type
_entity_poly.pdbx_seq_one_letter_code
_entity_poly.pdbx_strand_id
1 'polypeptide(L)'
;MATLGAKLSSGVSSSIGSPGGTVMSGDMGKLKRGSTLRIATWNVRTMFQAGQIQNALKEMNRMKIDILGISEMRWLGTGNITIDEHQVLYSGKADGAHELGVGMLFTKEAARCIKNFVPVSPRVMLVQLEASPININIIQIYAPTAERSDEEMEELYDSVNQVISSVKKHEVLIVMGDYNAKLGEGRTSEFVGPFGLGERNPRGDNLESFAERNKLVVMNTWFKMPPRRLYTWKSPMNKADKIIRNQIDFILVNQRFRNSCTSVKTYPGADINSDHNPLVGVFKIRLKKIKTKKKQHYDLRKLKDPVIEKEVCSKLNSLINTEETEDIGKNMKNLKKTIQNIKDELLKPDKTKKKPWMTTEILDLMEERRVNKGNHQEYKRLQVVIRRKIREAKENEKKEQCAQIEYYQNKHDDFNVHRKVREITGSYRKANTGKLEDDTGKLILTTEERKDTWKKYLETLFYDTRNEVSPEINEEMNGPQILEEEVQTAINQIKQGKAAGPDQIQAEFLKLLDETKIKWLTQIYNKIYESGIIPTE
;
A
#
# COMPACT_ATOMS: atom_id res chain seq x y z
N MET A 1 14.80 29.83 -21.53
CA MET A 1 15.79 30.24 -20.52
C MET A 1 15.05 30.98 -19.41
N ALA A 2 14.84 30.37 -18.29
CA ALA A 2 14.54 31.02 -17.01
C ALA A 2 14.74 29.96 -15.90
N THR A 3 15.85 30.09 -15.23
CA THR A 3 16.29 29.30 -14.09
C THR A 3 15.49 29.69 -12.85
N LEU A 4 14.78 28.75 -12.26
CA LEU A 4 14.21 28.88 -10.91
C LEU A 4 15.02 28.06 -9.93
N GLY A 5 15.94 28.75 -9.24
CA GLY A 5 16.66 28.24 -8.10
C GLY A 5 15.77 28.19 -6.87
N ALA A 6 15.40 27.00 -6.42
CA ALA A 6 14.79 26.79 -5.12
C ALA A 6 15.85 26.71 -4.04
N LYS A 7 15.96 27.75 -3.20
CA LYS A 7 16.73 27.73 -1.96
C LYS A 7 16.07 26.77 -0.96
N LEU A 8 16.71 25.66 -0.65
CA LEU A 8 16.40 24.83 0.49
C LEU A 8 16.95 25.49 1.76
N SER A 9 16.07 26.03 2.59
CA SER A 9 16.44 26.45 3.94
C SER A 9 16.54 25.23 4.84
N SER A 10 17.75 24.97 5.34
CA SER A 10 18.05 24.02 6.39
C SER A 10 17.52 24.51 7.75
N GLY A 11 16.55 23.81 8.27
CA GLY A 11 16.01 24.07 9.60
C GLY A 11 15.18 22.91 10.11
N VAL A 12 15.80 21.74 10.34
CA VAL A 12 15.17 20.64 11.06
C VAL A 12 15.86 20.49 12.41
N SER A 13 15.27 21.11 13.42
CA SER A 13 15.52 20.81 14.82
C SER A 13 14.93 19.44 15.15
N SER A 14 15.78 18.43 15.31
CA SER A 14 15.40 17.09 15.74
C SER A 14 15.20 17.07 17.25
N SER A 15 13.96 17.08 17.71
CA SER A 15 13.63 16.68 19.08
C SER A 15 13.80 15.15 19.19
N ILE A 16 14.80 14.74 19.94
CA ILE A 16 15.14 13.34 20.23
C ILE A 16 14.17 12.84 21.30
N GLY A 17 13.19 12.05 20.89
CA GLY A 17 12.39 11.22 21.80
C GLY A 17 13.22 10.06 22.34
N SER A 18 13.23 9.86 23.63
CA SER A 18 13.92 8.79 24.35
C SER A 18 13.49 7.40 23.87
N PRO A 19 14.40 6.47 23.59
CA PRO A 19 14.07 5.08 23.34
C PRO A 19 14.02 4.29 24.64
N GLY A 20 12.88 4.29 25.29
CA GLY A 20 12.52 3.30 26.30
C GLY A 20 11.68 2.20 25.66
N GLY A 21 12.29 1.32 24.89
CA GLY A 21 11.63 0.17 24.28
C GLY A 21 12.15 -1.13 24.89
N THR A 22 11.44 -1.65 25.87
CA THR A 22 11.55 -3.02 26.35
C THR A 22 11.33 -3.97 25.17
N VAL A 23 12.33 -4.80 24.87
CA VAL A 23 12.21 -5.95 23.97
C VAL A 23 11.32 -6.96 24.67
N MET A 24 10.03 -6.97 24.32
CA MET A 24 9.14 -8.07 24.66
C MET A 24 9.27 -9.13 23.57
N SER A 25 9.68 -10.31 24.01
CA SER A 25 9.60 -11.57 23.28
C SER A 25 8.19 -11.79 22.74
N GLY A 26 8.12 -12.43 21.57
CA GLY A 26 6.95 -12.67 20.78
C GLY A 26 5.65 -12.90 21.54
N ASP A 27 4.80 -11.92 21.46
CA ASP A 27 3.37 -12.12 21.64
C ASP A 27 2.69 -11.69 20.33
N MET A 28 2.01 -12.65 19.72
CA MET A 28 1.16 -12.40 18.56
C MET A 28 0.04 -11.46 19.00
N GLY A 29 0.21 -10.17 18.75
CA GLY A 29 -0.70 -9.12 19.16
C GLY A 29 -2.14 -9.41 18.77
N LYS A 30 -2.88 -10.04 19.66
CA LYS A 30 -4.32 -9.98 19.69
C LYS A 30 -4.67 -8.51 19.93
N LEU A 31 -5.19 -7.84 18.91
CA LEU A 31 -5.82 -6.53 19.07
C LEU A 31 -6.77 -6.62 20.26
N LYS A 32 -6.54 -5.81 21.28
CA LYS A 32 -7.32 -5.81 22.53
C LYS A 32 -8.82 -5.75 22.21
N ARG A 33 -9.60 -6.60 22.83
CA ARG A 33 -11.07 -6.60 22.82
C ARG A 33 -11.55 -5.19 23.19
N GLY A 34 -12.13 -4.45 22.22
CA GLY A 34 -12.76 -3.15 22.51
C GLY A 34 -12.17 -1.92 21.79
N SER A 35 -11.32 -2.04 20.78
CA SER A 35 -10.83 -0.87 20.02
C SER A 35 -11.95 -0.25 19.20
N THR A 36 -12.32 0.98 19.54
CA THR A 36 -13.18 1.83 18.72
C THR A 36 -12.34 2.42 17.60
N LEU A 37 -12.85 2.40 16.37
CA LEU A 37 -12.24 3.03 15.21
C LEU A 37 -12.78 4.46 15.08
N ARG A 38 -11.90 5.44 14.98
CA ARG A 38 -12.26 6.84 14.79
C ARG A 38 -12.01 7.24 13.35
N ILE A 39 -13.09 7.49 12.62
CA ILE A 39 -13.08 7.92 11.22
C ILE A 39 -13.56 9.37 11.17
N ALA A 40 -12.84 10.20 10.43
CA ALA A 40 -13.18 11.61 10.33
C ALA A 40 -13.16 12.07 8.86
N THR A 41 -13.86 13.16 8.59
CA THR A 41 -13.75 13.93 7.35
C THR A 41 -13.50 15.41 7.66
N TRP A 42 -12.70 16.07 6.82
CA TRP A 42 -12.32 17.47 6.99
C TRP A 42 -12.04 18.14 5.64
N ASN A 43 -12.73 19.21 5.33
CA ASN A 43 -12.31 20.10 4.25
C ASN A 43 -11.18 20.99 4.77
N VAL A 44 -10.02 20.91 4.15
CA VAL A 44 -8.77 21.56 4.59
C VAL A 44 -8.44 22.81 3.79
N ARG A 45 -9.29 23.16 2.80
CA ARG A 45 -9.09 24.23 1.80
C ARG A 45 -7.87 24.04 0.91
N THR A 46 -6.78 23.51 1.42
CA THR A 46 -5.58 23.17 0.64
C THR A 46 -4.56 22.40 1.47
N MET A 47 -3.92 21.42 0.86
CA MET A 47 -2.69 20.78 1.35
C MET A 47 -1.48 21.15 0.48
N PHE A 48 -1.63 22.10 -0.44
CA PHE A 48 -0.57 22.51 -1.35
C PHE A 48 0.56 23.27 -0.65
N GLN A 49 0.23 24.02 0.41
CA GLN A 49 1.22 24.78 1.15
C GLN A 49 2.13 23.87 1.98
N ALA A 50 3.42 24.20 2.00
CA ALA A 50 4.40 23.46 2.80
C ALA A 50 4.01 23.43 4.29
N GLY A 51 4.10 22.25 4.91
CA GLY A 51 3.78 22.05 6.33
C GLY A 51 2.31 21.76 6.64
N GLN A 52 1.36 21.99 5.72
CA GLN A 52 -0.06 21.74 5.98
C GLN A 52 -0.36 20.26 6.28
N ILE A 53 0.26 19.36 5.54
CA ILE A 53 0.08 17.93 5.77
C ILE A 53 0.59 17.50 7.16
N GLN A 54 1.73 18.05 7.61
CA GLN A 54 2.29 17.79 8.94
C GLN A 54 1.36 18.30 10.04
N ASN A 55 0.76 19.50 9.85
CA ASN A 55 -0.23 20.04 10.78
C ASN A 55 -1.47 19.14 10.84
N ALA A 56 -1.99 18.69 9.70
CA ALA A 56 -3.12 17.75 9.67
C ALA A 56 -2.80 16.43 10.38
N LEU A 57 -1.62 15.85 10.17
CA LEU A 57 -1.17 14.64 10.87
C LEU A 57 -1.03 14.86 12.38
N LYS A 58 -0.54 16.04 12.81
CA LYS A 58 -0.46 16.42 14.21
C LYS A 58 -1.84 16.51 14.86
N GLU A 59 -2.80 17.15 14.19
CA GLU A 59 -4.19 17.24 14.64
C GLU A 59 -4.88 15.87 14.65
N MET A 60 -4.66 15.04 13.63
CA MET A 60 -5.13 13.67 13.56
C MET A 60 -4.66 12.87 14.79
N ASN A 61 -3.38 12.96 15.15
CA ASN A 61 -2.81 12.29 16.32
C ASN A 61 -3.38 12.86 17.64
N ARG A 62 -3.50 14.19 17.77
CA ARG A 62 -4.07 14.85 18.95
C ARG A 62 -5.52 14.41 19.21
N MET A 63 -6.31 14.29 18.15
CA MET A 63 -7.71 13.84 18.22
C MET A 63 -7.84 12.31 18.24
N LYS A 64 -6.75 11.56 18.15
CA LYS A 64 -6.71 10.09 18.09
C LYS A 64 -7.59 9.55 16.95
N ILE A 65 -7.50 10.17 15.77
CA ILE A 65 -8.21 9.74 14.56
C ILE A 65 -7.38 8.63 13.90
N ASP A 66 -8.02 7.53 13.53
CA ASP A 66 -7.36 6.41 12.85
C ASP A 66 -7.35 6.59 11.34
N ILE A 67 -8.45 7.19 10.81
CA ILE A 67 -8.64 7.44 9.38
C ILE A 67 -9.25 8.83 9.21
N LEU A 68 -8.57 9.70 8.45
CA LEU A 68 -9.01 11.05 8.15
C LEU A 68 -9.21 11.22 6.65
N GLY A 69 -10.45 11.40 6.21
CA GLY A 69 -10.80 11.82 4.86
C GLY A 69 -10.60 13.33 4.70
N ILE A 70 -10.11 13.73 3.55
CA ILE A 70 -9.82 15.13 3.23
C ILE A 70 -10.55 15.54 1.97
N SER A 71 -11.19 16.71 2.01
CA SER A 71 -11.71 17.44 0.86
C SER A 71 -10.84 18.67 0.59
N GLU A 72 -10.77 19.13 -0.64
CA GLU A 72 -9.90 20.20 -1.13
C GLU A 72 -8.41 19.95 -0.88
N MET A 73 -7.93 18.75 -1.18
CA MET A 73 -6.52 18.42 -1.01
C MET A 73 -5.60 19.21 -1.93
N ARG A 74 -6.08 19.57 -3.14
CA ARG A 74 -5.42 20.38 -4.16
C ARG A 74 -4.04 19.84 -4.63
N TRP A 75 -3.77 18.57 -4.42
CA TRP A 75 -2.59 17.90 -5.00
C TRP A 75 -2.92 17.38 -6.39
N LEU A 76 -1.93 17.38 -7.28
CA LEU A 76 -2.07 16.91 -8.66
C LEU A 76 -1.96 15.40 -8.76
N GLY A 77 -2.74 14.85 -9.68
CA GLY A 77 -2.71 13.43 -10.02
C GLY A 77 -3.20 12.54 -8.89
N THR A 78 -2.84 11.27 -8.94
CA THR A 78 -3.19 10.27 -7.93
C THR A 78 -1.94 9.71 -7.28
N GLY A 79 -2.01 9.37 -6.00
CA GLY A 79 -0.84 8.87 -5.33
C GLY A 79 -1.11 8.13 -4.02
N ASN A 80 -0.08 7.39 -3.63
CA ASN A 80 0.01 6.66 -2.38
C ASN A 80 1.40 6.86 -1.80
N ILE A 81 1.53 7.70 -0.79
CA ILE A 81 2.80 8.07 -0.18
C ILE A 81 2.77 7.86 1.34
N THR A 82 3.94 7.73 1.94
CA THR A 82 4.09 7.62 3.40
C THR A 82 4.80 8.86 3.92
N ILE A 83 4.18 9.53 4.90
CA ILE A 83 4.72 10.71 5.58
C ILE A 83 4.67 10.43 7.09
N ASP A 84 5.78 10.56 7.80
CA ASP A 84 5.87 10.38 9.27
C ASP A 84 5.12 9.12 9.79
N GLU A 85 5.35 7.97 9.14
CA GLU A 85 4.69 6.68 9.41
C GLU A 85 3.20 6.60 9.02
N HIS A 86 2.57 7.69 8.61
CA HIS A 86 1.20 7.73 8.12
C HIS A 86 1.13 7.45 6.63
N GLN A 87 0.11 6.73 6.21
CA GLN A 87 -0.17 6.50 4.80
C GLN A 87 -1.11 7.57 4.29
N VAL A 88 -0.76 8.20 3.18
CA VAL A 88 -1.55 9.24 2.51
C VAL A 88 -1.94 8.75 1.12
N LEU A 89 -3.23 8.61 0.88
CA LEU A 89 -3.83 8.31 -0.41
C LEU A 89 -4.50 9.57 -0.94
N TYR A 90 -4.36 9.88 -2.23
CA TYR A 90 -5.00 11.05 -2.80
C TYR A 90 -5.39 10.88 -4.26
N SER A 91 -6.40 11.66 -4.66
CA SER A 91 -6.92 11.76 -6.02
C SER A 91 -7.21 13.22 -6.33
N GLY A 92 -6.45 13.81 -7.24
CA GLY A 92 -6.58 15.19 -7.70
C GLY A 92 -6.63 15.29 -9.22
N LYS A 93 -6.71 16.50 -9.73
CA LYS A 93 -6.71 16.77 -11.16
C LYS A 93 -5.38 16.36 -11.82
N ALA A 94 -5.45 15.91 -13.06
CA ALA A 94 -4.28 15.58 -13.85
C ALA A 94 -3.80 16.75 -14.74
N ASP A 95 -4.65 17.75 -14.95
CA ASP A 95 -4.46 18.86 -15.89
C ASP A 95 -3.54 20.00 -15.40
N GLY A 96 -2.87 19.82 -14.28
CA GLY A 96 -1.96 20.82 -13.71
C GLY A 96 -2.62 21.90 -12.84
N ALA A 97 -3.96 21.95 -12.77
CA ALA A 97 -4.67 22.89 -11.91
C ALA A 97 -4.72 22.39 -10.47
N HIS A 98 -4.20 23.20 -9.52
CA HIS A 98 -4.24 22.91 -8.09
C HIS A 98 -5.62 23.24 -7.48
N GLU A 99 -6.64 22.56 -8.01
CA GLU A 99 -8.04 22.68 -7.61
C GLU A 99 -8.60 21.34 -7.20
N LEU A 100 -9.71 21.35 -6.43
CA LEU A 100 -10.38 20.12 -6.02
C LEU A 100 -9.44 19.18 -5.25
N GLY A 101 -9.63 17.90 -5.42
CA GLY A 101 -8.81 16.85 -4.82
C GLY A 101 -9.39 16.31 -3.50
N VAL A 102 -9.43 14.98 -3.41
CA VAL A 102 -9.80 14.23 -2.21
C VAL A 102 -8.62 13.39 -1.75
N GLY A 103 -8.55 13.14 -0.44
CA GLY A 103 -7.50 12.33 0.14
C GLY A 103 -7.97 11.56 1.36
N MET A 104 -7.18 10.56 1.77
CA MET A 104 -7.35 9.89 3.05
C MET A 104 -5.99 9.64 3.70
N LEU A 105 -5.90 9.98 4.99
CA LEU A 105 -4.75 9.76 5.84
C LEU A 105 -5.05 8.61 6.80
N PHE A 106 -4.09 7.74 6.98
CA PHE A 106 -4.22 6.55 7.84
C PHE A 106 -3.09 6.51 8.84
N THR A 107 -3.39 6.17 10.10
CA THR A 107 -2.36 5.76 11.05
C THR A 107 -1.64 4.51 10.52
N LYS A 108 -0.43 4.27 11.01
CA LYS A 108 0.38 3.08 10.65
C LYS A 108 -0.40 1.76 10.83
N GLU A 109 -1.22 1.69 11.87
CA GLU A 109 -2.04 0.53 12.20
C GLU A 109 -3.18 0.36 11.19
N ALA A 110 -3.90 1.43 10.88
CA ALA A 110 -5.01 1.41 9.92
C ALA A 110 -4.51 1.17 8.49
N ALA A 111 -3.37 1.73 8.11
CA ALA A 111 -2.76 1.54 6.80
C ALA A 111 -2.47 0.06 6.46
N ARG A 112 -2.16 -0.77 7.48
CA ARG A 112 -1.92 -2.21 7.30
C ARG A 112 -3.17 -3.00 6.94
N CYS A 113 -4.32 -2.38 7.06
CA CYS A 113 -5.61 -2.98 6.77
C CYS A 113 -6.16 -2.56 5.39
N ILE A 114 -5.47 -1.68 4.68
CA ILE A 114 -5.87 -1.25 3.34
C ILE A 114 -5.75 -2.44 2.38
N LYS A 115 -6.89 -2.84 1.82
CA LYS A 115 -7.01 -3.91 0.83
C LYS A 115 -6.89 -3.35 -0.59
N ASN A 116 -7.59 -2.25 -0.85
CA ASN A 116 -7.64 -1.63 -2.16
C ASN A 116 -7.86 -0.12 -2.05
N PHE A 117 -7.40 0.61 -3.05
CA PHE A 117 -7.60 2.04 -3.24
C PHE A 117 -7.98 2.31 -4.68
N VAL A 118 -9.09 3.02 -4.90
CA VAL A 118 -9.60 3.40 -6.21
C VAL A 118 -9.77 4.92 -6.26
N PRO A 119 -8.90 5.64 -6.96
CA PRO A 119 -9.06 7.06 -7.25
C PRO A 119 -10.06 7.20 -8.40
N VAL A 120 -11.32 7.51 -8.09
CA VAL A 120 -12.40 7.56 -9.09
C VAL A 120 -12.34 8.86 -9.89
N SER A 121 -12.23 9.98 -9.19
CA SER A 121 -12.14 11.32 -9.77
C SER A 121 -11.47 12.29 -8.78
N PRO A 122 -11.20 13.56 -9.15
CA PRO A 122 -10.75 14.56 -8.20
C PRO A 122 -11.76 14.88 -7.08
N ARG A 123 -13.00 14.38 -7.19
CA ARG A 123 -14.06 14.58 -6.21
C ARG A 123 -14.47 13.33 -5.44
N VAL A 124 -14.05 12.14 -5.91
CA VAL A 124 -14.48 10.85 -5.35
C VAL A 124 -13.33 9.86 -5.28
N MET A 125 -13.14 9.23 -4.14
CA MET A 125 -12.22 8.12 -3.97
C MET A 125 -12.81 7.03 -3.08
N LEU A 126 -12.47 5.77 -3.35
CA LEU A 126 -12.85 4.61 -2.55
C LEU A 126 -11.61 3.98 -1.91
N VAL A 127 -11.69 3.67 -0.62
CA VAL A 127 -10.73 2.82 0.06
C VAL A 127 -11.45 1.65 0.70
N GLN A 128 -10.95 0.44 0.41
CA GLN A 128 -11.47 -0.80 0.99
C GLN A 128 -10.51 -1.31 2.06
N LEU A 129 -11.04 -1.60 3.24
CA LEU A 129 -10.29 -2.06 4.40
C LEU A 129 -10.69 -3.48 4.78
N GLU A 130 -9.71 -4.29 5.10
CA GLU A 130 -9.97 -5.58 5.71
C GLU A 130 -10.34 -5.41 7.19
N ALA A 131 -11.50 -5.92 7.57
CA ALA A 131 -12.02 -5.83 8.93
C ALA A 131 -12.66 -7.14 9.37
N SER A 132 -13.02 -7.25 10.63
CA SER A 132 -13.68 -8.43 11.19
C SER A 132 -14.93 -8.00 11.96
N PRO A 133 -16.06 -8.64 11.71
CA PRO A 133 -16.31 -9.84 10.88
C PRO A 133 -16.41 -9.55 9.37
N ILE A 134 -16.58 -8.29 8.96
CA ILE A 134 -16.92 -7.88 7.58
C ILE A 134 -16.07 -6.70 7.20
N ASN A 135 -15.63 -6.61 5.92
CA ASN A 135 -14.85 -5.52 5.38
C ASN A 135 -15.57 -4.17 5.42
N ILE A 136 -14.79 -3.10 5.37
CA ILE A 136 -15.26 -1.71 5.35
C ILE A 136 -14.87 -1.07 4.03
N ASN A 137 -15.82 -0.37 3.43
CA ASN A 137 -15.62 0.45 2.25
C ASN A 137 -15.87 1.92 2.66
N ILE A 138 -14.89 2.78 2.43
CA ILE A 138 -14.98 4.21 2.73
C ILE A 138 -14.88 4.98 1.43
N ILE A 139 -15.91 5.77 1.12
CA ILE A 139 -15.94 6.70 0.01
C ILE A 139 -15.76 8.09 0.59
N GLN A 140 -14.70 8.79 0.17
CA GLN A 140 -14.51 10.22 0.44
C GLN A 140 -14.98 11.02 -0.75
N ILE A 141 -15.79 12.06 -0.50
CA ILE A 141 -16.32 12.94 -1.53
C ILE A 141 -16.01 14.41 -1.25
N TYR A 142 -16.03 15.21 -2.32
CA TYR A 142 -16.05 16.66 -2.29
C TYR A 142 -17.08 17.16 -3.30
N ALA A 143 -18.24 17.58 -2.81
CA ALA A 143 -19.33 18.03 -3.68
C ALA A 143 -19.08 19.44 -4.26
N PRO A 144 -19.66 19.74 -5.44
CA PRO A 144 -19.69 21.09 -5.99
C PRO A 144 -20.26 22.10 -4.99
N THR A 145 -19.71 23.32 -4.97
CA THR A 145 -20.24 24.43 -4.17
C THR A 145 -21.60 24.87 -4.68
N ALA A 146 -22.35 25.63 -3.88
CA ALA A 146 -23.70 26.08 -4.25
C ALA A 146 -23.76 26.95 -5.52
N GLU A 147 -22.62 27.53 -5.93
CA GLU A 147 -22.48 28.34 -7.14
C GLU A 147 -22.32 27.52 -8.42
N ARG A 148 -22.04 26.22 -8.30
CA ARG A 148 -21.90 25.30 -9.42
C ARG A 148 -23.25 24.76 -9.87
N SER A 149 -23.32 24.30 -11.12
CA SER A 149 -24.56 23.85 -11.73
C SER A 149 -25.12 22.58 -11.07
N ASP A 150 -26.39 22.29 -11.33
CA ASP A 150 -27.04 21.07 -10.82
C ASP A 150 -26.56 19.84 -11.57
N GLU A 151 -26.17 19.99 -12.85
CA GLU A 151 -25.58 18.92 -13.66
C GLU A 151 -24.27 18.40 -13.04
N GLU A 152 -23.37 19.28 -12.58
CA GLU A 152 -22.13 18.85 -11.87
C GLU A 152 -22.46 18.06 -10.59
N MET A 153 -23.57 18.35 -9.94
CA MET A 153 -23.99 17.63 -8.75
C MET A 153 -24.57 16.25 -9.09
N GLU A 154 -25.36 16.16 -10.17
CA GLU A 154 -25.88 14.88 -10.66
C GLU A 154 -24.74 13.96 -11.10
N GLU A 155 -23.77 14.47 -11.85
CA GLU A 155 -22.56 13.73 -12.25
C GLU A 155 -21.79 13.19 -11.02
N LEU A 156 -21.68 14.00 -9.95
CA LEU A 156 -21.07 13.53 -8.70
C LEU A 156 -21.85 12.36 -8.12
N TYR A 157 -23.18 12.49 -7.96
CA TYR A 157 -23.98 11.43 -7.36
C TYR A 157 -24.00 10.18 -8.23
N ASP A 158 -24.00 10.31 -9.55
CA ASP A 158 -23.91 9.17 -10.45
C ASP A 158 -22.56 8.45 -10.34
N SER A 159 -21.47 9.21 -10.26
CA SER A 159 -20.15 8.66 -10.00
C SER A 159 -20.10 7.91 -8.67
N VAL A 160 -20.69 8.46 -7.60
CA VAL A 160 -20.76 7.79 -6.29
C VAL A 160 -21.66 6.55 -6.35
N ASN A 161 -22.82 6.61 -7.05
CA ASN A 161 -23.72 5.47 -7.25
C ASN A 161 -23.02 4.32 -7.99
N GLN A 162 -22.22 4.62 -9.01
CA GLN A 162 -21.39 3.62 -9.70
C GLN A 162 -20.43 2.92 -8.74
N VAL A 163 -19.75 3.69 -7.88
CA VAL A 163 -18.86 3.12 -6.85
C VAL A 163 -19.63 2.25 -5.87
N ILE A 164 -20.79 2.73 -5.37
CA ILE A 164 -21.62 1.98 -4.42
C ILE A 164 -22.10 0.65 -5.03
N SER A 165 -22.49 0.66 -6.31
CA SER A 165 -22.95 -0.54 -7.02
C SER A 165 -21.88 -1.63 -7.12
N SER A 166 -20.61 -1.23 -7.11
CA SER A 166 -19.44 -2.12 -7.16
C SER A 166 -19.06 -2.68 -5.79
N VAL A 167 -19.59 -2.13 -4.70
CA VAL A 167 -19.34 -2.61 -3.34
C VAL A 167 -20.30 -3.76 -2.99
N LYS A 168 -19.79 -4.77 -2.27
CA LYS A 168 -20.62 -5.90 -1.84
C LYS A 168 -21.67 -5.46 -0.82
N LYS A 169 -22.95 -5.74 -1.09
CA LYS A 169 -24.09 -5.30 -0.28
C LYS A 169 -24.05 -5.71 1.22
N HIS A 170 -23.31 -6.77 1.54
CA HIS A 170 -23.16 -7.25 2.92
C HIS A 170 -22.01 -6.59 3.68
N GLU A 171 -21.14 -5.81 3.03
CA GLU A 171 -20.04 -5.12 3.66
C GLU A 171 -20.47 -3.76 4.24
N VAL A 172 -19.68 -3.24 5.18
CA VAL A 172 -19.91 -1.91 5.72
C VAL A 172 -19.56 -0.87 4.65
N LEU A 173 -20.47 0.07 4.43
CA LEU A 173 -20.27 1.21 3.56
C LEU A 173 -20.38 2.50 4.36
N ILE A 174 -19.36 3.34 4.25
CA ILE A 174 -19.29 4.68 4.81
C ILE A 174 -19.05 5.66 3.65
N VAL A 175 -19.94 6.63 3.46
CA VAL A 175 -19.75 7.72 2.50
C VAL A 175 -19.61 9.01 3.30
N MET A 176 -18.49 9.68 3.18
CA MET A 176 -18.20 10.86 3.98
C MET A 176 -17.53 11.96 3.14
N GLY A 177 -17.63 13.18 3.61
CA GLY A 177 -17.02 14.31 2.92
C GLY A 177 -17.77 15.60 3.13
N ASP A 178 -17.38 16.60 2.33
CA ASP A 178 -18.08 17.86 2.20
C ASP A 178 -19.13 17.75 1.09
N TYR A 179 -20.39 17.85 1.48
CA TYR A 179 -21.54 17.74 0.56
C TYR A 179 -22.04 19.09 0.06
N ASN A 180 -21.56 20.20 0.64
CA ASN A 180 -22.05 21.54 0.34
C ASN A 180 -23.59 21.67 0.40
N ALA A 181 -24.23 20.87 1.26
CA ALA A 181 -25.68 20.71 1.43
C ALA A 181 -26.07 20.98 2.87
N LYS A 182 -27.27 21.50 3.11
CA LYS A 182 -27.83 21.74 4.45
C LYS A 182 -29.09 20.89 4.62
N LEU A 183 -29.09 19.99 5.60
CA LEU A 183 -30.25 19.15 5.91
C LEU A 183 -31.25 19.83 6.88
N GLY A 184 -30.78 20.83 7.64
CA GLY A 184 -31.59 21.50 8.63
C GLY A 184 -31.87 20.68 9.89
N GLU A 185 -32.62 21.25 10.81
CA GLU A 185 -33.12 20.62 12.03
C GLU A 185 -34.46 19.94 11.76
N GLY A 186 -34.72 18.82 12.42
CA GLY A 186 -35.96 18.06 12.30
C GLY A 186 -35.80 16.75 11.53
N ARG A 187 -36.62 15.77 11.91
CA ARG A 187 -36.66 14.46 11.23
C ARG A 187 -37.54 14.53 10.00
N THR A 188 -37.00 14.19 8.85
CA THR A 188 -37.76 14.20 7.59
C THR A 188 -37.98 12.82 7.00
N SER A 189 -37.08 11.87 7.28
CA SER A 189 -37.19 10.48 6.82
C SER A 189 -36.59 9.50 7.83
N GLU A 190 -36.53 8.23 7.48
CA GLU A 190 -35.82 7.22 8.28
C GLU A 190 -34.28 7.30 8.12
N PHE A 191 -33.78 8.08 7.16
CA PHE A 191 -32.34 8.24 6.87
C PHE A 191 -31.75 9.53 7.45
N VAL A 192 -32.59 10.54 7.71
CA VAL A 192 -32.21 11.83 8.32
C VAL A 192 -32.84 11.93 9.70
N GLY A 193 -32.00 12.04 10.74
CA GLY A 193 -32.42 12.16 12.12
C GLY A 193 -32.81 13.58 12.52
N PRO A 194 -33.31 13.77 13.77
CA PRO A 194 -33.88 15.06 14.22
C PRO A 194 -32.83 16.12 14.60
N PHE A 195 -31.56 15.80 14.69
CA PHE A 195 -30.54 16.67 15.28
C PHE A 195 -29.60 17.30 14.22
N GLY A 196 -30.18 18.04 13.25
CA GLY A 196 -29.43 18.84 12.29
C GLY A 196 -29.10 20.23 12.81
N LEU A 197 -28.67 21.13 11.92
CA LEU A 197 -28.37 22.54 12.22
C LEU A 197 -28.96 23.45 11.15
N GLY A 198 -29.76 24.43 11.60
CA GLY A 198 -30.32 25.48 10.74
C GLY A 198 -31.43 25.00 9.81
N GLU A 199 -31.57 25.67 8.68
CA GLU A 199 -32.62 25.40 7.68
C GLU A 199 -32.07 24.57 6.52
N ARG A 200 -32.93 23.76 5.94
CA ARG A 200 -32.65 22.95 4.76
C ARG A 200 -32.55 23.83 3.50
N ASN A 201 -31.75 23.41 2.57
CA ASN A 201 -31.64 24.01 1.25
C ASN A 201 -31.89 22.95 0.13
N PRO A 202 -32.07 23.34 -1.14
CA PRO A 202 -32.30 22.40 -2.25
C PRO A 202 -31.22 21.31 -2.39
N ARG A 203 -29.95 21.64 -2.11
CA ARG A 203 -28.87 20.64 -2.08
C ARG A 203 -29.06 19.61 -0.94
N GLY A 204 -29.71 20.02 0.16
CA GLY A 204 -30.11 19.12 1.25
C GLY A 204 -31.18 18.14 0.81
N ASP A 205 -32.13 18.55 -0.02
CA ASP A 205 -33.14 17.66 -0.60
C ASP A 205 -32.49 16.62 -1.52
N ASN A 206 -31.54 17.04 -2.34
CA ASN A 206 -30.75 16.13 -3.19
C ASN A 206 -29.95 15.13 -2.34
N LEU A 207 -29.33 15.57 -1.25
CA LEU A 207 -28.60 14.68 -0.33
C LEU A 207 -29.52 13.66 0.33
N GLU A 208 -30.72 14.08 0.78
CA GLU A 208 -31.68 13.15 1.37
C GLU A 208 -32.16 12.12 0.33
N SER A 209 -32.54 12.55 -0.87
CA SER A 209 -32.92 11.65 -1.97
C SER A 209 -31.80 10.65 -2.32
N PHE A 210 -30.55 11.10 -2.33
CA PHE A 210 -29.38 10.22 -2.50
C PHE A 210 -29.24 9.21 -1.35
N ALA A 211 -29.45 9.66 -0.11
CA ALA A 211 -29.36 8.80 1.07
C ALA A 211 -30.48 7.71 1.06
N GLU A 212 -31.70 8.08 0.71
CA GLU A 212 -32.85 7.17 0.57
C GLU A 212 -32.63 6.12 -0.52
N ARG A 213 -32.23 6.55 -1.72
CA ARG A 213 -31.95 5.64 -2.85
C ARG A 213 -30.93 4.57 -2.51
N ASN A 214 -29.88 4.95 -1.77
CA ASN A 214 -28.77 4.07 -1.41
C ASN A 214 -28.91 3.41 -0.02
N LYS A 215 -30.02 3.66 0.70
CA LYS A 215 -30.25 3.18 2.07
C LYS A 215 -29.10 3.57 3.01
N LEU A 216 -28.67 4.82 2.96
CA LEU A 216 -27.62 5.41 3.77
C LEU A 216 -28.22 6.29 4.86
N VAL A 217 -27.80 6.11 6.09
CA VAL A 217 -28.23 6.93 7.25
C VAL A 217 -27.23 8.04 7.47
N VAL A 218 -27.68 9.30 7.54
CA VAL A 218 -26.86 10.49 7.79
C VAL A 218 -26.56 10.59 9.29
N MET A 219 -25.42 10.06 9.70
CA MET A 219 -25.12 9.79 11.12
C MET A 219 -25.02 11.03 11.99
N ASN A 220 -24.55 12.18 11.47
CA ASN A 220 -24.46 13.41 12.29
C ASN A 220 -25.83 13.88 12.80
N THR A 221 -26.92 13.55 12.11
CA THR A 221 -28.28 13.98 12.47
C THR A 221 -28.94 13.08 13.52
N TRP A 222 -28.31 11.98 13.90
CA TRP A 222 -28.86 10.99 14.87
C TRP A 222 -28.35 11.16 16.30
N PHE A 223 -27.36 12.04 16.53
CA PHE A 223 -26.78 12.26 17.85
C PHE A 223 -27.09 13.66 18.35
N LYS A 224 -27.80 13.74 19.48
CA LYS A 224 -28.04 15.04 20.14
C LYS A 224 -26.72 15.61 20.65
N MET A 225 -26.27 16.70 20.04
CA MET A 225 -25.02 17.38 20.40
C MET A 225 -25.29 18.87 20.69
N PRO A 226 -24.47 19.50 21.54
CA PRO A 226 -24.58 20.94 21.73
C PRO A 226 -24.22 21.69 20.43
N PRO A 227 -24.80 22.88 20.16
CA PRO A 227 -24.60 23.59 18.87
C PRO A 227 -23.15 23.78 18.48
N ARG A 228 -22.24 23.97 19.45
CA ARG A 228 -20.77 24.04 19.20
C ARG A 228 -20.15 22.74 18.64
N ARG A 229 -20.86 21.62 18.64
CA ARG A 229 -20.43 20.32 18.15
C ARG A 229 -21.19 19.85 16.89
N LEU A 230 -22.09 20.71 16.37
CA LEU A 230 -22.89 20.41 15.18
C LEU A 230 -22.29 21.08 13.93
N TYR A 231 -21.88 22.37 14.01
CA TYR A 231 -21.43 23.08 12.82
C TYR A 231 -20.08 22.52 12.31
N THR A 232 -20.02 22.30 11.02
CA THR A 232 -18.80 21.86 10.33
C THR A 232 -18.10 23.01 9.61
N TRP A 233 -18.81 24.07 9.26
CA TRP A 233 -18.30 25.24 8.58
C TRP A 233 -18.65 26.55 9.30
N LYS A 234 -17.73 27.49 9.24
CA LYS A 234 -17.86 28.84 9.81
C LYS A 234 -17.53 29.88 8.74
N SER A 235 -18.44 30.81 8.49
CA SER A 235 -18.20 31.86 7.50
C SER A 235 -16.93 32.64 7.78
N PRO A 236 -16.04 32.84 6.79
CA PRO A 236 -14.90 33.74 6.93
C PRO A 236 -15.33 35.22 7.15
N MET A 237 -16.55 35.57 6.73
CA MET A 237 -17.11 36.92 6.85
C MET A 237 -17.86 37.14 8.16
N ASN A 238 -17.68 36.31 9.17
CA ASN A 238 -18.31 36.48 10.47
C ASN A 238 -17.90 37.82 11.13
N LYS A 239 -18.90 38.57 11.56
CA LYS A 239 -18.74 39.77 12.39
C LYS A 239 -19.23 39.46 13.82
N ALA A 240 -18.87 40.30 14.78
CA ALA A 240 -19.25 40.09 16.18
C ALA A 240 -20.77 39.99 16.38
N ASP A 241 -21.54 40.74 15.58
CA ASP A 241 -22.99 40.81 15.57
C ASP A 241 -23.69 39.77 14.72
N LYS A 242 -22.96 39.11 13.76
CA LYS A 242 -23.54 38.14 12.85
C LYS A 242 -22.59 36.94 12.63
N ILE A 243 -22.85 35.86 13.35
CA ILE A 243 -22.08 34.62 13.25
C ILE A 243 -22.87 33.60 12.42
N ILE A 244 -22.34 33.26 11.23
CA ILE A 244 -22.92 32.25 10.34
C ILE A 244 -22.14 30.95 10.51
N ARG A 245 -22.86 29.86 10.83
CA ARG A 245 -22.34 28.50 11.01
C ARG A 245 -23.27 27.53 10.32
N ASN A 246 -22.72 26.63 9.52
CA ASN A 246 -23.47 25.61 8.79
C ASN A 246 -22.94 24.22 9.09
N GLN A 247 -23.79 23.22 8.89
CA GLN A 247 -23.43 21.81 8.87
C GLN A 247 -23.55 21.35 7.42
N ILE A 248 -22.41 21.15 6.75
CA ILE A 248 -22.32 20.82 5.32
C ILE A 248 -21.41 19.63 5.05
N ASP A 249 -20.65 19.16 6.05
CA ASP A 249 -19.91 17.91 6.01
C ASP A 249 -20.72 16.82 6.72
N PHE A 250 -20.78 15.64 6.13
CA PHE A 250 -21.58 14.53 6.66
C PHE A 250 -20.82 13.21 6.59
N ILE A 251 -21.22 12.28 7.48
CA ILE A 251 -20.83 10.86 7.50
C ILE A 251 -22.11 10.04 7.35
N LEU A 252 -22.23 9.35 6.23
CA LEU A 252 -23.35 8.45 5.93
C LEU A 252 -22.87 7.01 6.09
N VAL A 253 -23.75 6.16 6.63
CA VAL A 253 -23.49 4.73 6.85
C VAL A 253 -24.67 3.92 6.33
N ASN A 254 -24.41 2.79 5.68
CA ASN A 254 -25.51 1.93 5.24
C ASN A 254 -26.38 1.48 6.43
N GLN A 255 -27.69 1.51 6.25
CA GLN A 255 -28.72 1.34 7.29
C GLN A 255 -28.48 0.11 8.17
N ARG A 256 -28.07 -1.01 7.57
CA ARG A 256 -27.76 -2.27 8.28
C ARG A 256 -26.70 -2.07 9.38
N PHE A 257 -25.73 -1.19 9.19
CA PHE A 257 -24.61 -1.00 10.09
C PHE A 257 -24.65 0.31 10.87
N ARG A 258 -25.77 1.05 10.85
CA ARG A 258 -25.91 2.32 11.56
C ARG A 258 -25.55 2.23 13.04
N ASN A 259 -25.89 1.11 13.69
CA ASN A 259 -25.62 0.88 15.11
C ASN A 259 -24.13 0.64 15.43
N SER A 260 -23.28 0.45 14.41
CA SER A 260 -21.83 0.41 14.60
C SER A 260 -21.26 1.79 14.92
N CYS A 261 -21.90 2.86 14.44
CA CYS A 261 -21.56 4.23 14.76
C CYS A 261 -22.18 4.62 16.10
N THR A 262 -21.35 5.04 17.04
CA THR A 262 -21.79 5.35 18.42
C THR A 262 -21.81 6.83 18.75
N SER A 263 -21.17 7.66 17.94
CA SER A 263 -21.12 9.12 18.12
C SER A 263 -20.59 9.76 16.84
N VAL A 264 -21.17 10.89 16.44
CA VAL A 264 -20.60 11.78 15.40
C VAL A 264 -20.68 13.20 15.94
N LYS A 265 -19.55 13.93 15.88
CA LYS A 265 -19.47 15.33 16.34
C LYS A 265 -18.28 16.05 15.74
N THR A 266 -18.37 17.37 15.66
CA THR A 266 -17.27 18.23 15.25
C THR A 266 -16.27 18.49 16.38
N TYR A 267 -15.04 18.82 16.00
CA TYR A 267 -13.96 19.22 16.92
C TYR A 267 -13.48 20.65 16.59
N PRO A 268 -14.23 21.70 17.02
CA PRO A 268 -13.78 23.07 16.87
C PRO A 268 -12.47 23.28 17.64
N GLY A 269 -11.52 24.01 17.05
CA GLY A 269 -10.18 24.22 17.63
C GLY A 269 -9.12 23.29 17.07
N ALA A 270 -9.42 22.57 16.00
CA ALA A 270 -8.39 22.02 15.12
C ALA A 270 -7.83 23.17 14.25
N ASP A 271 -6.49 23.21 14.15
CA ASP A 271 -5.82 24.37 13.54
C ASP A 271 -4.97 23.96 12.33
N ILE A 272 -5.56 24.13 11.13
CA ILE A 272 -4.87 24.03 9.85
C ILE A 272 -5.22 25.20 8.91
N ASN A 273 -5.69 26.30 9.47
CA ASN A 273 -6.15 27.47 8.70
C ASN A 273 -7.32 27.15 7.74
N SER A 274 -8.24 26.30 8.16
CA SER A 274 -9.49 26.00 7.47
C SER A 274 -10.68 26.67 8.13
N ASP A 275 -11.67 27.06 7.36
CA ASP A 275 -12.98 27.51 7.83
C ASP A 275 -13.90 26.33 8.21
N HIS A 276 -13.49 25.08 7.93
CA HIS A 276 -14.16 23.87 8.37
C HIS A 276 -13.56 23.29 9.65
N ASN A 277 -14.41 22.61 10.41
CA ASN A 277 -14.01 21.81 11.57
C ASN A 277 -14.05 20.32 11.20
N PRO A 278 -13.08 19.52 11.67
CA PRO A 278 -13.13 18.09 11.43
C PRO A 278 -14.37 17.45 12.07
N LEU A 279 -15.07 16.64 11.30
CA LEU A 279 -16.21 15.85 11.73
C LEU A 279 -15.74 14.43 12.04
N VAL A 280 -15.90 13.97 13.28
CA VAL A 280 -15.35 12.70 13.75
C VAL A 280 -16.47 11.75 14.15
N GLY A 281 -16.53 10.60 13.49
CA GLY A 281 -17.36 9.45 13.83
C GLY A 281 -16.59 8.41 14.64
N VAL A 282 -17.25 7.81 15.64
CA VAL A 282 -16.71 6.73 16.47
C VAL A 282 -17.45 5.44 16.15
N PHE A 283 -16.73 4.42 15.71
CA PHE A 283 -17.28 3.16 15.23
C PHE A 283 -16.81 1.98 16.08
N LYS A 284 -17.72 1.07 16.41
CA LYS A 284 -17.41 -0.22 17.05
C LYS A 284 -17.11 -1.29 15.99
N ILE A 285 -16.08 -1.06 15.18
CA ILE A 285 -15.63 -1.98 14.12
C ILE A 285 -14.16 -2.30 14.35
N ARG A 286 -13.74 -3.54 14.05
CA ARG A 286 -12.36 -4.00 14.19
C ARG A 286 -11.72 -4.16 12.83
N LEU A 287 -10.61 -3.48 12.62
CA LEU A 287 -9.76 -3.70 11.46
C LEU A 287 -8.98 -5.01 11.62
N LYS A 288 -8.78 -5.71 10.51
CA LYS A 288 -8.01 -6.95 10.43
C LYS A 288 -6.76 -6.71 9.62
N LYS A 289 -5.60 -6.92 10.24
CA LYS A 289 -4.31 -6.80 9.54
C LYS A 289 -4.21 -7.87 8.44
N ILE A 290 -3.96 -7.44 7.21
CA ILE A 290 -3.69 -8.33 6.09
C ILE A 290 -2.38 -9.06 6.37
N LYS A 291 -2.44 -10.39 6.48
CA LYS A 291 -1.25 -11.23 6.56
C LYS A 291 -0.73 -11.42 5.14
N THR A 292 0.21 -10.59 4.72
CA THR A 292 0.99 -10.90 3.53
C THR A 292 1.91 -12.07 3.85
N LYS A 293 1.80 -13.17 3.11
CA LYS A 293 2.84 -14.22 3.16
C LYS A 293 4.14 -13.53 2.75
N LYS A 294 5.08 -13.39 3.68
CA LYS A 294 6.42 -12.92 3.35
C LYS A 294 6.99 -13.92 2.37
N LYS A 295 7.26 -13.51 1.13
CA LYS A 295 8.08 -14.33 0.22
C LYS A 295 9.40 -14.54 0.94
N GLN A 296 9.75 -15.79 1.16
CA GLN A 296 11.04 -16.15 1.77
C GLN A 296 12.11 -15.71 0.78
N HIS A 297 12.99 -14.83 1.20
CA HIS A 297 14.06 -14.31 0.36
C HIS A 297 15.32 -15.12 0.70
N TYR A 298 15.95 -15.69 -0.31
CA TYR A 298 17.21 -16.42 -0.19
C TYR A 298 18.34 -15.57 -0.73
N ASP A 299 19.52 -15.63 -0.10
CA ASP A 299 20.70 -14.89 -0.53
C ASP A 299 21.59 -15.79 -1.42
N LEU A 300 21.32 -15.76 -2.72
CA LEU A 300 22.10 -16.51 -3.71
C LEU A 300 23.56 -16.05 -3.82
N ARG A 301 23.91 -14.86 -3.26
CA ARG A 301 25.30 -14.39 -3.26
C ARG A 301 26.19 -15.26 -2.39
N LYS A 302 25.63 -16.01 -1.44
CA LYS A 302 26.35 -17.00 -0.64
C LYS A 302 26.95 -18.13 -1.49
N LEU A 303 26.39 -18.42 -2.67
CA LEU A 303 26.96 -19.38 -3.63
C LEU A 303 28.30 -18.92 -4.25
N LYS A 304 28.72 -17.67 -4.04
CA LYS A 304 30.05 -17.19 -4.42
C LYS A 304 31.15 -17.59 -3.40
N ASP A 305 30.75 -18.07 -2.22
CA ASP A 305 31.67 -18.61 -1.24
C ASP A 305 32.00 -20.07 -1.64
N PRO A 306 33.27 -20.41 -1.92
CA PRO A 306 33.65 -21.75 -2.38
C PRO A 306 33.30 -22.88 -1.40
N VAL A 307 33.19 -22.57 -0.12
CA VAL A 307 32.83 -23.56 0.91
C VAL A 307 31.34 -23.90 0.80
N ILE A 308 30.51 -22.86 0.72
CA ILE A 308 29.04 -23.02 0.59
C ILE A 308 28.70 -23.63 -0.77
N GLU A 309 29.38 -23.21 -1.84
CA GLU A 309 29.19 -23.75 -3.18
C GLU A 309 29.45 -25.28 -3.20
N LYS A 310 30.57 -25.74 -2.64
CA LYS A 310 30.91 -27.16 -2.52
C LYS A 310 29.88 -27.94 -1.70
N GLU A 311 29.41 -27.35 -0.61
CA GLU A 311 28.38 -28.00 0.24
C GLU A 311 27.06 -28.12 -0.49
N VAL A 312 26.62 -27.06 -1.20
CA VAL A 312 25.40 -27.07 -2.02
C VAL A 312 25.53 -28.09 -3.16
N CYS A 313 26.67 -28.11 -3.86
CA CYS A 313 26.95 -29.06 -4.92
C CYS A 313 26.88 -30.52 -4.41
N SER A 314 27.56 -30.81 -3.30
CA SER A 314 27.52 -32.16 -2.70
C SER A 314 26.11 -32.58 -2.29
N LYS A 315 25.36 -31.71 -1.60
CA LYS A 315 23.97 -32.01 -1.19
C LYS A 315 23.04 -32.14 -2.38
N LEU A 316 23.18 -31.28 -3.40
CA LEU A 316 22.35 -31.33 -4.59
C LEU A 316 22.53 -32.67 -5.32
N ASN A 317 23.78 -33.08 -5.56
CA ASN A 317 24.10 -34.29 -6.30
C ASN A 317 23.87 -35.58 -5.50
N SER A 318 23.89 -35.54 -4.15
CA SER A 318 23.57 -36.69 -3.30
C SER A 318 22.07 -36.92 -3.10
N LEU A 319 21.27 -35.82 -3.06
CA LEU A 319 19.84 -35.90 -2.73
C LEU A 319 18.92 -36.05 -3.95
N ILE A 320 19.41 -35.76 -5.16
CA ILE A 320 18.66 -35.99 -6.37
C ILE A 320 18.74 -37.50 -6.67
N ASN A 321 17.62 -38.18 -6.45
CA ASN A 321 17.51 -39.61 -6.84
C ASN A 321 17.36 -39.71 -8.35
N THR A 322 18.28 -40.43 -8.97
CA THR A 322 18.30 -40.70 -10.43
C THR A 322 17.66 -42.03 -10.78
N GLU A 323 17.07 -42.77 -9.82
CA GLU A 323 16.28 -43.95 -10.15
C GLU A 323 15.14 -43.56 -11.08
N GLU A 324 15.04 -44.25 -12.18
CA GLU A 324 14.04 -44.02 -13.22
C GLU A 324 12.63 -44.25 -12.68
N THR A 325 11.94 -43.12 -12.37
CA THR A 325 10.50 -43.19 -12.23
C THR A 325 9.88 -42.79 -13.57
N GLU A 326 8.89 -43.56 -14.03
CA GLU A 326 8.15 -43.27 -15.28
C GLU A 326 7.42 -41.93 -15.22
N ASP A 327 7.18 -41.40 -14.00
CA ASP A 327 6.43 -40.18 -13.77
C ASP A 327 7.36 -38.94 -13.76
N ILE A 328 7.34 -38.20 -14.88
CA ILE A 328 8.10 -36.95 -15.09
C ILE A 328 7.72 -35.89 -14.03
N GLY A 329 6.43 -35.77 -13.70
CA GLY A 329 5.94 -34.79 -12.71
C GLY A 329 6.52 -35.07 -11.33
N LYS A 330 6.62 -36.33 -10.93
CA LYS A 330 7.21 -36.73 -9.66
C LYS A 330 8.70 -36.41 -9.59
N ASN A 331 9.44 -36.63 -10.69
CA ASN A 331 10.86 -36.29 -10.77
C ASN A 331 11.11 -34.78 -10.62
N MET A 332 10.36 -33.95 -11.35
CA MET A 332 10.46 -32.51 -11.25
C MET A 332 10.07 -31.97 -9.86
N LYS A 333 9.06 -32.53 -9.25
CA LYS A 333 8.64 -32.22 -7.89
C LYS A 333 9.71 -32.57 -6.85
N ASN A 334 10.38 -33.69 -6.99
CA ASN A 334 11.50 -34.08 -6.13
C ASN A 334 12.68 -33.12 -6.28
N LEU A 335 13.06 -32.77 -7.52
CA LEU A 335 14.11 -31.79 -7.79
C LEU A 335 13.80 -30.44 -7.12
N LYS A 336 12.61 -29.93 -7.34
CA LYS A 336 12.13 -28.67 -6.73
C LYS A 336 12.18 -28.71 -5.19
N LYS A 337 11.72 -29.81 -4.59
CA LYS A 337 11.75 -30.02 -3.14
C LYS A 337 13.17 -30.06 -2.59
N THR A 338 14.08 -30.77 -3.28
CA THR A 338 15.50 -30.87 -2.89
C THR A 338 16.16 -29.49 -2.92
N ILE A 339 16.00 -28.73 -4.00
CA ILE A 339 16.50 -27.36 -4.11
C ILE A 339 15.91 -26.46 -3.01
N GLN A 340 14.61 -26.61 -2.72
CA GLN A 340 13.96 -25.82 -1.66
C GLN A 340 14.54 -26.13 -0.27
N ASN A 341 14.81 -27.40 0.03
CA ASN A 341 15.43 -27.79 1.29
C ASN A 341 16.85 -27.22 1.44
N ILE A 342 17.65 -27.27 0.38
CA ILE A 342 19.00 -26.70 0.35
C ILE A 342 18.96 -25.17 0.57
N LYS A 343 18.02 -24.48 -0.09
CA LYS A 343 17.80 -23.03 0.13
C LYS A 343 17.45 -22.73 1.60
N ASP A 344 16.57 -23.53 2.18
CA ASP A 344 16.13 -23.38 3.57
C ASP A 344 17.23 -23.66 4.58
N GLU A 345 18.18 -24.48 4.25
CA GLU A 345 19.30 -24.83 5.14
C GLU A 345 20.48 -23.85 5.02
N LEU A 346 20.96 -23.62 3.80
CA LEU A 346 22.24 -22.93 3.56
C LEU A 346 22.11 -21.48 3.07
N LEU A 347 21.02 -21.14 2.38
CA LEU A 347 20.91 -19.84 1.71
C LEU A 347 19.98 -18.87 2.39
N LYS A 348 19.57 -19.14 3.62
CA LYS A 348 18.84 -18.12 4.40
C LYS A 348 19.74 -16.89 4.61
N PRO A 349 19.19 -15.67 4.47
CA PRO A 349 19.94 -14.47 4.78
C PRO A 349 20.29 -14.45 6.25
N ASP A 350 21.50 -14.03 6.57
CA ASP A 350 21.94 -13.89 7.95
C ASP A 350 21.02 -12.92 8.69
N LYS A 351 20.65 -13.26 9.92
CA LYS A 351 19.76 -12.43 10.77
C LYS A 351 20.41 -11.11 11.19
N THR A 352 21.62 -10.86 10.75
CA THR A 352 22.46 -9.74 11.17
C THR A 352 22.35 -8.55 10.23
N LYS A 353 22.30 -7.37 10.80
CA LYS A 353 22.29 -6.02 10.22
C LYS A 353 20.92 -5.53 9.74
N LYS A 354 20.14 -5.08 10.71
CA LYS A 354 18.91 -4.33 10.43
C LYS A 354 19.14 -3.02 9.67
N LYS A 355 20.38 -2.49 9.70
CA LYS A 355 20.79 -1.24 9.05
C LYS A 355 22.24 -1.35 8.58
N PRO A 356 22.62 -0.83 7.39
CA PRO A 356 23.99 -0.91 6.85
C PRO A 356 25.04 -0.26 7.76
N TRP A 357 24.67 0.84 8.43
CA TRP A 357 25.55 1.58 9.35
C TRP A 357 25.76 0.90 10.73
N MET A 358 25.07 -0.20 11.02
CA MET A 358 25.23 -0.92 12.30
C MET A 358 26.45 -1.81 12.22
N THR A 359 27.59 -1.34 12.73
CA THR A 359 28.86 -2.09 12.78
C THR A 359 28.87 -3.11 13.93
N THR A 360 29.74 -4.12 13.85
CA THR A 360 29.94 -5.08 14.93
C THR A 360 30.38 -4.38 16.21
N GLU A 361 31.30 -3.40 16.13
CA GLU A 361 31.73 -2.58 17.27
C GLU A 361 30.55 -1.93 18.01
N ILE A 362 29.57 -1.38 17.27
CA ILE A 362 28.38 -0.78 17.88
C ILE A 362 27.52 -1.85 18.59
N LEU A 363 27.40 -3.04 18.00
CA LEU A 363 26.66 -4.14 18.60
C LEU A 363 27.32 -4.64 19.88
N ASP A 364 28.65 -4.77 19.89
CA ASP A 364 29.44 -5.18 21.04
C ASP A 364 29.31 -4.18 22.20
N LEU A 365 29.42 -2.88 21.91
CA LEU A 365 29.19 -1.82 22.90
C LEU A 365 27.76 -1.82 23.44
N MET A 366 26.77 -2.16 22.61
CA MET A 366 25.39 -2.30 23.07
C MET A 366 25.20 -3.48 24.01
N GLU A 367 25.90 -4.60 23.75
CA GLU A 367 25.87 -5.76 24.62
C GLU A 367 26.60 -5.47 25.95
N GLU A 368 27.79 -4.85 25.89
CA GLU A 368 28.54 -4.39 27.07
C GLU A 368 27.67 -3.45 27.94
N ARG A 369 26.97 -2.50 27.33
CA ARG A 369 26.01 -1.66 28.04
C ARG A 369 24.88 -2.47 28.68
N ARG A 370 24.39 -3.54 28.03
CA ARG A 370 23.35 -4.42 28.56
C ARG A 370 23.81 -5.15 29.79
N VAL A 371 25.04 -5.66 29.80
CA VAL A 371 25.67 -6.35 30.95
C VAL A 371 25.86 -5.37 32.12
N ASN A 372 26.33 -4.14 31.85
CA ASN A 372 26.59 -3.12 32.84
C ASN A 372 25.35 -2.33 33.31
N LYS A 373 24.14 -2.85 33.10
CA LYS A 373 22.88 -2.17 33.43
C LYS A 373 22.77 -1.80 34.94
N GLY A 374 23.41 -2.56 35.83
CA GLY A 374 23.45 -2.31 37.28
C GLY A 374 24.40 -1.17 37.67
N ASN A 375 25.42 -0.86 36.89
CA ASN A 375 26.37 0.21 37.14
C ASN A 375 25.95 1.48 36.37
N HIS A 376 25.26 2.41 37.06
CA HIS A 376 24.69 3.60 36.47
C HIS A 376 25.71 4.52 35.79
N GLN A 377 26.91 4.61 36.33
CA GLN A 377 27.98 5.47 35.81
C GLN A 377 28.55 4.92 34.51
N GLU A 378 28.85 3.62 34.45
CA GLU A 378 29.36 2.95 33.28
C GLU A 378 28.27 2.85 32.17
N TYR A 379 27.03 2.58 32.57
CA TYR A 379 25.91 2.59 31.65
C TYR A 379 25.75 3.94 30.91
N LYS A 380 25.88 5.07 31.64
CA LYS A 380 25.82 6.42 31.03
C LYS A 380 27.02 6.65 30.10
N ARG A 381 28.21 6.26 30.50
CA ARG A 381 29.43 6.37 29.70
C ARG A 381 29.29 5.64 28.36
N LEU A 382 28.92 4.38 28.41
CA LEU A 382 28.68 3.55 27.21
C LEU A 382 27.57 4.11 26.33
N GLN A 383 26.52 4.64 26.92
CA GLN A 383 25.42 5.27 26.15
C GLN A 383 25.90 6.48 25.33
N VAL A 384 26.81 7.30 25.86
CA VAL A 384 27.41 8.44 25.13
C VAL A 384 28.29 7.94 23.99
N VAL A 385 29.14 6.94 24.27
CA VAL A 385 30.04 6.33 23.26
C VAL A 385 29.22 5.74 22.11
N ILE A 386 28.20 4.94 22.42
CA ILE A 386 27.33 4.33 21.41
C ILE A 386 26.65 5.40 20.53
N ARG A 387 26.15 6.49 21.13
CA ARG A 387 25.52 7.59 20.35
C ARG A 387 26.52 8.24 19.39
N ARG A 388 27.76 8.47 19.82
CA ARG A 388 28.83 9.02 18.99
C ARG A 388 29.14 8.08 17.83
N LYS A 389 29.40 6.79 18.11
CA LYS A 389 29.69 5.76 17.11
C LYS A 389 28.56 5.57 16.09
N ILE A 390 27.31 5.62 16.51
CA ILE A 390 26.17 5.59 15.60
C ILE A 390 26.13 6.81 14.67
N ARG A 391 26.47 8.01 15.19
CA ARG A 391 26.53 9.22 14.35
C ARG A 391 27.62 9.13 13.32
N GLU A 392 28.83 8.73 13.74
CA GLU A 392 29.99 8.53 12.84
C GLU A 392 29.67 7.49 11.75
N ALA A 393 29.11 6.33 12.13
CA ALA A 393 28.76 5.28 11.19
C ALA A 393 27.69 5.71 10.16
N LYS A 394 26.69 6.47 10.59
CA LYS A 394 25.68 7.04 9.68
C LYS A 394 26.23 8.10 8.73
N GLU A 395 27.18 8.89 9.21
CA GLU A 395 27.85 9.89 8.39
C GLU A 395 28.74 9.23 7.34
N ASN A 396 29.49 8.21 7.73
CA ASN A 396 30.31 7.43 6.79
C ASN A 396 29.45 6.73 5.73
N GLU A 397 28.33 6.11 6.12
CA GLU A 397 27.39 5.52 5.16
C GLU A 397 26.89 6.55 4.14
N LYS A 398 26.55 7.77 4.60
CA LYS A 398 26.11 8.84 3.70
C LYS A 398 27.23 9.31 2.77
N LYS A 399 28.47 9.42 3.29
CA LYS A 399 29.64 9.75 2.46
C LYS A 399 29.87 8.70 1.36
N GLU A 400 29.78 7.42 1.70
CA GLU A 400 29.88 6.32 0.73
C GLU A 400 28.76 6.37 -0.32
N GLN A 401 27.54 6.68 0.10
CA GLN A 401 26.41 6.84 -0.82
C GLN A 401 26.61 8.02 -1.79
N CYS A 402 27.12 9.15 -1.30
CA CYS A 402 27.46 10.30 -2.14
C CYS A 402 28.58 9.96 -3.13
N ALA A 403 29.65 9.32 -2.66
CA ALA A 403 30.75 8.87 -3.52
C ALA A 403 30.29 7.92 -4.64
N GLN A 404 29.30 7.05 -4.36
CA GLN A 404 28.69 6.20 -5.39
C GLN A 404 27.92 7.03 -6.42
N ILE A 405 27.21 8.09 -6.02
CA ILE A 405 26.51 8.99 -6.95
C ILE A 405 27.53 9.70 -7.85
N GLU A 406 28.58 10.26 -7.26
CA GLU A 406 29.67 10.93 -8.00
C GLU A 406 30.34 9.98 -9.00
N TYR A 407 30.59 8.72 -8.60
CA TYR A 407 31.13 7.69 -9.47
C TYR A 407 30.23 7.43 -10.69
N TYR A 408 28.92 7.29 -10.51
CA TYR A 408 27.98 7.11 -11.63
C TYR A 408 27.87 8.37 -12.49
N GLN A 409 27.88 9.55 -11.87
CA GLN A 409 27.85 10.83 -12.58
C GLN A 409 29.07 11.00 -13.48
N ASN A 410 30.28 10.68 -12.99
CA ASN A 410 31.52 10.72 -13.76
C ASN A 410 31.55 9.70 -14.92
N LYS A 411 30.71 8.66 -14.84
CA LYS A 411 30.51 7.68 -15.92
C LYS A 411 29.35 8.02 -16.86
N HIS A 412 28.72 9.17 -16.70
CA HIS A 412 27.49 9.55 -17.42
C HIS A 412 26.38 8.52 -17.36
N ASP A 413 26.29 7.78 -16.22
CA ASP A 413 25.25 6.77 -15.97
C ASP A 413 24.08 7.39 -15.20
N ASP A 414 23.31 8.22 -15.88
CA ASP A 414 22.18 8.94 -15.30
C ASP A 414 21.12 7.99 -14.71
N PHE A 415 20.95 6.79 -15.29
CA PHE A 415 20.01 5.80 -14.77
C PHE A 415 20.38 5.37 -13.34
N ASN A 416 21.63 5.03 -13.09
CA ASN A 416 22.10 4.62 -11.78
C ASN A 416 22.20 5.80 -10.80
N VAL A 417 22.52 7.01 -11.26
CA VAL A 417 22.44 8.24 -10.47
C VAL A 417 21.02 8.42 -9.93
N HIS A 418 20.02 8.46 -10.81
CA HIS A 418 18.62 8.62 -10.41
C HIS A 418 18.12 7.48 -9.53
N ARG A 419 18.52 6.25 -9.81
CA ARG A 419 18.20 5.09 -8.97
C ARG A 419 18.73 5.25 -7.57
N LYS A 420 20.02 5.66 -7.43
CA LYS A 420 20.67 5.82 -6.13
C LYS A 420 20.09 6.99 -5.33
N VAL A 421 19.81 8.11 -5.99
CA VAL A 421 19.12 9.25 -5.36
C VAL A 421 17.73 8.84 -4.82
N ARG A 422 16.93 8.09 -5.59
CA ARG A 422 15.63 7.58 -5.12
C ARG A 422 15.79 6.64 -3.92
N GLU A 423 16.81 5.79 -3.92
CA GLU A 423 17.11 4.88 -2.80
C GLU A 423 17.41 5.67 -1.52
N ILE A 424 18.24 6.70 -1.59
CA ILE A 424 18.65 7.53 -0.45
C ILE A 424 17.50 8.39 0.07
N THR A 425 16.74 9.00 -0.82
CA THR A 425 15.63 9.89 -0.46
C THR A 425 14.35 9.13 -0.07
N GLY A 426 14.30 7.82 -0.29
CA GLY A 426 13.10 7.00 -0.06
C GLY A 426 11.94 7.33 -1.01
N SER A 427 12.20 8.07 -2.08
CA SER A 427 11.20 8.58 -3.03
C SER A 427 10.70 7.49 -3.99
N TYR A 428 10.37 6.32 -3.49
CA TYR A 428 9.64 5.32 -4.26
C TYR A 428 8.14 5.67 -4.28
N ARG A 429 7.72 6.37 -5.32
CA ARG A 429 6.30 6.44 -5.65
C ARG A 429 5.88 5.04 -6.09
N LYS A 430 5.09 4.34 -5.29
CA LYS A 430 4.36 3.18 -5.79
C LYS A 430 3.39 3.72 -6.82
N ALA A 431 3.57 3.33 -8.08
CA ALA A 431 2.58 3.62 -9.11
C ALA A 431 1.25 3.00 -8.65
N ASN A 432 0.25 3.83 -8.42
CA ASN A 432 -1.09 3.33 -8.19
C ASN A 432 -1.61 2.82 -9.52
N THR A 433 -2.15 1.62 -9.50
CA THR A 433 -3.01 1.15 -10.58
C THR A 433 -4.20 2.11 -10.62
N GLY A 434 -4.32 2.89 -11.69
CA GLY A 434 -5.43 3.82 -11.86
C GLY A 434 -6.80 3.13 -11.82
N LYS A 435 -7.84 3.91 -11.99
CA LYS A 435 -9.19 3.43 -12.25
C LYS A 435 -9.15 2.42 -13.41
N LEU A 436 -9.66 1.22 -13.21
CA LEU A 436 -9.84 0.21 -14.23
C LEU A 436 -11.32 -0.14 -14.30
N GLU A 437 -11.88 -0.06 -15.49
CA GLU A 437 -13.28 -0.39 -15.80
C GLU A 437 -13.31 -1.60 -16.72
N ASP A 438 -14.38 -2.36 -16.66
CA ASP A 438 -14.67 -3.40 -17.64
C ASP A 438 -15.33 -2.79 -18.91
N ASP A 439 -15.59 -3.64 -19.90
CA ASP A 439 -16.18 -3.22 -21.18
C ASP A 439 -17.58 -2.61 -21.04
N THR A 440 -18.22 -2.78 -19.87
CA THR A 440 -19.53 -2.20 -19.54
C THR A 440 -19.42 -0.87 -18.78
N GLY A 441 -18.20 -0.37 -18.52
CA GLY A 441 -17.94 0.82 -17.72
C GLY A 441 -18.03 0.58 -16.20
N LYS A 442 -18.15 -0.66 -15.74
CA LYS A 442 -18.17 -0.99 -14.32
C LYS A 442 -16.77 -0.99 -13.72
N LEU A 443 -16.63 -0.35 -12.55
CA LEU A 443 -15.36 -0.32 -11.81
C LEU A 443 -14.93 -1.72 -11.34
N ILE A 444 -13.70 -2.07 -11.68
CA ILE A 444 -13.08 -3.33 -11.26
C ILE A 444 -12.39 -3.14 -9.91
N LEU A 445 -12.90 -3.78 -8.87
CA LEU A 445 -12.43 -3.61 -7.51
C LEU A 445 -11.54 -4.75 -7.02
N THR A 446 -11.74 -5.99 -7.50
CA THR A 446 -11.02 -7.16 -7.02
C THR A 446 -9.76 -7.45 -7.83
N THR A 447 -8.78 -8.12 -7.20
CA THR A 447 -7.55 -8.53 -7.88
C THR A 447 -7.83 -9.60 -8.93
N GLU A 448 -8.81 -10.48 -8.67
CA GLU A 448 -9.24 -11.52 -9.59
C GLU A 448 -9.85 -10.90 -10.85
N GLU A 449 -10.82 -10.00 -10.70
CA GLU A 449 -11.43 -9.28 -11.84
C GLU A 449 -10.38 -8.51 -12.66
N ARG A 450 -9.39 -7.87 -12.01
CA ARG A 450 -8.29 -7.20 -12.71
C ARG A 450 -7.46 -8.16 -13.55
N LYS A 451 -7.14 -9.34 -13.02
CA LYS A 451 -6.39 -10.37 -13.76
C LYS A 451 -7.18 -10.86 -14.97
N ASP A 452 -8.47 -11.11 -14.79
CA ASP A 452 -9.34 -11.59 -15.86
C ASP A 452 -9.51 -10.53 -16.97
N THR A 453 -9.64 -9.25 -16.62
CA THR A 453 -9.69 -8.15 -17.59
C THR A 453 -8.36 -8.05 -18.36
N TRP A 454 -7.22 -8.10 -17.67
CA TRP A 454 -5.92 -8.10 -18.33
C TRP A 454 -5.71 -9.33 -19.20
N LYS A 455 -6.16 -10.51 -18.75
CA LYS A 455 -6.10 -11.74 -19.53
C LYS A 455 -6.90 -11.60 -20.84
N LYS A 456 -8.15 -11.16 -20.77
CA LYS A 456 -9.00 -10.90 -21.94
C LYS A 456 -8.37 -9.88 -22.89
N TYR A 457 -7.84 -8.78 -22.34
CA TYR A 457 -7.16 -7.76 -23.15
C TYR A 457 -5.97 -8.34 -23.91
N LEU A 458 -5.13 -9.14 -23.25
CA LEU A 458 -3.98 -9.77 -23.89
C LEU A 458 -4.40 -10.83 -24.91
N GLU A 459 -5.40 -11.64 -24.61
CA GLU A 459 -5.97 -12.62 -25.56
C GLU A 459 -6.48 -11.92 -26.81
N THR A 460 -7.20 -10.78 -26.67
CA THR A 460 -7.68 -9.99 -27.80
C THR A 460 -6.54 -9.33 -28.56
N LEU A 461 -5.53 -8.79 -27.85
CA LEU A 461 -4.40 -8.09 -28.46
C LEU A 461 -3.52 -9.02 -29.30
N PHE A 462 -3.36 -10.25 -28.85
CA PHE A 462 -2.55 -11.28 -29.55
C PHE A 462 -3.40 -12.26 -30.35
N TYR A 463 -4.70 -11.98 -30.50
CA TYR A 463 -5.56 -12.81 -31.35
C TYR A 463 -5.13 -12.67 -32.80
N ASP A 464 -4.69 -13.77 -33.38
CA ASP A 464 -4.30 -13.84 -34.79
C ASP A 464 -5.50 -14.32 -35.62
N THR A 465 -5.95 -13.45 -36.55
CA THR A 465 -7.04 -13.79 -37.49
C THR A 465 -6.54 -14.51 -38.75
N ARG A 466 -5.23 -14.65 -38.87
CA ARG A 466 -4.69 -15.42 -39.99
C ARG A 466 -5.08 -16.88 -39.79
N ASN A 467 -5.69 -17.48 -40.80
CA ASN A 467 -5.88 -18.93 -40.82
C ASN A 467 -4.50 -19.57 -40.73
N GLU A 468 -4.13 -20.05 -39.55
CA GLU A 468 -3.01 -20.96 -39.43
C GLU A 468 -3.35 -22.18 -40.27
N VAL A 469 -2.73 -22.27 -41.45
CA VAL A 469 -2.57 -23.56 -42.06
C VAL A 469 -1.65 -24.33 -41.10
N SER A 470 -2.27 -25.11 -40.22
CA SER A 470 -1.49 -26.03 -39.40
C SER A 470 -0.64 -26.83 -40.38
N PRO A 471 0.69 -26.74 -40.32
CA PRO A 471 1.49 -27.60 -41.19
C PRO A 471 1.02 -29.06 -40.92
N GLU A 472 0.73 -29.81 -41.98
CA GLU A 472 0.48 -31.22 -41.83
C GLU A 472 1.74 -31.84 -41.19
N ILE A 473 1.70 -31.99 -39.87
CA ILE A 473 2.74 -32.65 -39.13
C ILE A 473 2.52 -34.11 -39.43
N ASN A 474 3.38 -34.70 -40.28
CA ASN A 474 3.47 -36.15 -40.42
C ASN A 474 3.77 -36.69 -39.03
N GLU A 475 2.83 -37.42 -38.43
CA GLU A 475 2.92 -37.98 -37.07
C GLU A 475 4.10 -38.95 -36.88
N GLU A 476 4.80 -39.32 -37.97
CA GLU A 476 5.94 -40.26 -37.96
C GLU A 476 7.33 -39.61 -37.88
N MET A 477 7.44 -38.29 -37.89
CA MET A 477 8.75 -37.62 -37.74
C MET A 477 9.04 -37.27 -36.28
N ASN A 478 9.40 -38.24 -35.48
CA ASN A 478 10.14 -37.97 -34.26
C ASN A 478 11.48 -37.34 -34.63
N GLY A 479 11.70 -36.09 -34.23
CA GLY A 479 13.00 -35.44 -34.39
C GLY A 479 14.10 -36.18 -33.61
N PRO A 480 15.37 -35.83 -33.84
CA PRO A 480 16.48 -36.47 -33.13
C PRO A 480 16.34 -36.23 -31.61
N GLN A 481 16.77 -37.18 -30.81
CA GLN A 481 16.82 -37.01 -29.36
C GLN A 481 17.75 -35.87 -28.96
N ILE A 482 17.38 -35.16 -27.88
CA ILE A 482 18.20 -34.12 -27.28
C ILE A 482 19.46 -34.75 -26.70
N LEU A 483 20.64 -34.22 -27.04
CA LEU A 483 21.93 -34.69 -26.57
C LEU A 483 22.32 -34.08 -25.21
N GLU A 484 23.14 -34.81 -24.44
CA GLU A 484 23.66 -34.33 -23.16
C GLU A 484 24.49 -33.05 -23.33
N GLU A 485 25.28 -32.95 -24.41
CA GLU A 485 26.07 -31.76 -24.73
C GLU A 485 25.21 -30.55 -25.05
N GLU A 486 24.05 -30.72 -25.66
CA GLU A 486 23.11 -29.61 -25.92
C GLU A 486 22.53 -29.06 -24.60
N VAL A 487 22.10 -29.96 -23.71
CA VAL A 487 21.62 -29.57 -22.38
C VAL A 487 22.71 -28.88 -21.58
N GLN A 488 23.92 -29.40 -21.55
CA GLN A 488 25.07 -28.81 -20.89
C GLN A 488 25.40 -27.42 -21.45
N THR A 489 25.39 -27.28 -22.76
CA THR A 489 25.64 -26.02 -23.45
C THR A 489 24.55 -24.99 -23.10
N ALA A 490 23.28 -25.38 -23.11
CA ALA A 490 22.17 -24.53 -22.75
C ALA A 490 22.27 -24.04 -21.28
N ILE A 491 22.59 -24.95 -20.33
CA ILE A 491 22.80 -24.61 -18.93
C ILE A 491 23.93 -23.59 -18.76
N ASN A 492 25.04 -23.76 -19.47
CA ASN A 492 26.19 -22.84 -19.41
C ASN A 492 25.86 -21.44 -19.94
N GLN A 493 24.99 -21.36 -20.97
CA GLN A 493 24.58 -20.09 -21.58
C GLN A 493 23.56 -19.32 -20.72
N ILE A 494 22.85 -19.96 -19.79
CA ILE A 494 21.89 -19.27 -18.92
C ILE A 494 22.61 -18.20 -18.07
N LYS A 495 22.11 -16.97 -18.12
CA LYS A 495 22.65 -15.86 -17.31
C LYS A 495 22.27 -16.01 -15.84
N GLN A 496 23.26 -15.89 -14.95
CA GLN A 496 23.04 -15.86 -13.49
C GLN A 496 22.29 -14.58 -13.04
N GLY A 497 21.65 -14.62 -11.87
CA GLY A 497 20.94 -13.49 -11.29
C GLY A 497 19.61 -13.15 -11.97
N LYS A 498 19.09 -14.04 -12.81
CA LYS A 498 17.76 -13.92 -13.41
C LYS A 498 16.68 -14.49 -12.50
N ALA A 499 15.45 -13.99 -12.64
CA ALA A 499 14.30 -14.56 -11.95
C ALA A 499 14.06 -16.01 -12.39
N ALA A 500 13.71 -16.87 -11.44
CA ALA A 500 13.29 -18.23 -11.74
C ALA A 500 11.97 -18.24 -12.52
N GLY A 501 11.76 -19.26 -13.32
CA GLY A 501 10.50 -19.55 -13.98
C GLY A 501 9.38 -19.98 -13.01
N PRO A 502 8.24 -20.45 -13.53
CA PRO A 502 7.13 -20.99 -12.71
C PRO A 502 7.56 -22.16 -11.81
N ASP A 503 8.56 -22.92 -12.23
CA ASP A 503 9.21 -24.00 -11.49
C ASP A 503 9.95 -23.54 -10.23
N GLN A 504 10.26 -22.24 -10.11
CA GLN A 504 11.03 -21.62 -9.02
C GLN A 504 12.48 -22.13 -8.89
N ILE A 505 13.03 -22.73 -9.94
CA ILE A 505 14.41 -23.17 -10.03
C ILE A 505 15.26 -22.05 -10.60
N GLN A 506 16.29 -21.62 -9.87
CA GLN A 506 17.24 -20.61 -10.35
C GLN A 506 18.36 -21.28 -11.14
N ALA A 507 18.86 -20.57 -12.16
CA ALA A 507 19.94 -21.03 -13.04
C ALA A 507 21.20 -21.48 -12.29
N GLU A 508 21.47 -20.86 -11.15
CA GLU A 508 22.62 -21.17 -10.30
C GLU A 508 22.64 -22.62 -9.84
N PHE A 509 21.47 -23.20 -9.55
CA PHE A 509 21.38 -24.61 -9.13
C PHE A 509 21.60 -25.58 -10.27
N LEU A 510 21.12 -25.24 -11.48
CA LEU A 510 21.34 -26.08 -12.67
C LEU A 510 22.82 -26.17 -13.04
N LYS A 511 23.57 -25.07 -12.83
CA LYS A 511 25.02 -25.02 -13.09
C LYS A 511 25.88 -25.82 -12.09
N LEU A 512 25.30 -26.25 -10.97
CA LEU A 512 25.97 -27.06 -9.94
C LEU A 512 25.67 -28.56 -10.08
N LEU A 513 24.91 -28.98 -11.12
CA LEU A 513 24.63 -30.37 -11.40
C LEU A 513 25.89 -31.07 -11.98
N ASP A 514 26.16 -32.30 -11.55
CA ASP A 514 27.19 -33.16 -12.12
C ASP A 514 26.72 -33.80 -13.41
N GLU A 515 27.63 -34.45 -14.13
CA GLU A 515 27.37 -35.15 -15.41
C GLU A 515 26.23 -36.17 -15.27
N THR A 516 26.19 -36.90 -14.17
CA THR A 516 25.16 -37.92 -13.92
C THR A 516 23.76 -37.29 -13.84
N LYS A 517 23.66 -36.12 -13.20
CA LYS A 517 22.38 -35.40 -13.07
C LYS A 517 21.98 -34.66 -14.36
N ILE A 518 22.97 -34.25 -15.16
CA ILE A 518 22.71 -33.69 -16.49
C ILE A 518 22.18 -34.78 -17.42
N LYS A 519 22.76 -35.97 -17.40
CA LYS A 519 22.25 -37.11 -18.13
C LYS A 519 20.82 -37.45 -17.73
N TRP A 520 20.53 -37.52 -16.44
CA TRP A 520 19.18 -37.73 -15.92
C TRP A 520 18.21 -36.62 -16.37
N LEU A 521 18.62 -35.34 -16.34
CA LEU A 521 17.81 -34.23 -16.81
C LEU A 521 17.53 -34.31 -18.31
N THR A 522 18.52 -34.70 -19.10
CA THR A 522 18.38 -34.94 -20.54
C THR A 522 17.36 -36.06 -20.84
N GLN A 523 17.37 -37.13 -20.06
CA GLN A 523 16.35 -38.20 -20.18
C GLN A 523 14.95 -37.67 -19.89
N ILE A 524 14.79 -36.79 -18.89
CA ILE A 524 13.49 -36.14 -18.61
C ILE A 524 13.05 -35.28 -19.79
N TYR A 525 13.95 -34.47 -20.36
CA TYR A 525 13.61 -33.65 -21.52
C TYR A 525 13.24 -34.49 -22.75
N ASN A 526 13.93 -35.60 -23.01
CA ASN A 526 13.57 -36.50 -24.09
C ASN A 526 12.20 -37.14 -23.85
N LYS A 527 11.89 -37.59 -22.63
CA LYS A 527 10.56 -38.10 -22.29
C LYS A 527 9.45 -37.04 -22.48
N ILE A 528 9.71 -35.76 -22.13
CA ILE A 528 8.79 -34.65 -22.38
C ILE A 528 8.61 -34.45 -23.89
N TYR A 529 9.71 -34.51 -24.64
CA TYR A 529 9.71 -34.34 -26.10
C TYR A 529 8.91 -35.43 -26.79
N GLU A 530 9.11 -36.68 -26.40
CA GLU A 530 8.41 -37.86 -26.95
C GLU A 530 6.92 -37.89 -26.58
N SER A 531 6.58 -37.52 -25.33
CA SER A 531 5.19 -37.55 -24.85
C SER A 531 4.37 -36.32 -25.21
N GLY A 532 5.02 -35.20 -25.54
CA GLY A 532 4.36 -33.90 -25.71
C GLY A 532 3.75 -33.31 -24.39
N ILE A 533 3.93 -34.01 -23.25
CA ILE A 533 3.32 -33.63 -21.96
C ILE A 533 4.31 -32.85 -21.13
N ILE A 534 4.05 -31.53 -20.99
CA ILE A 534 4.83 -30.66 -20.10
C ILE A 534 4.24 -30.74 -18.70
N PRO A 535 5.05 -31.04 -17.66
CA PRO A 535 4.57 -31.02 -16.27
C PRO A 535 4.02 -29.68 -15.90
N THR A 536 2.90 -29.64 -15.20
CA THR A 536 2.23 -28.40 -14.75
C THR A 536 2.94 -27.72 -13.58
N GLU A 537 4.02 -28.30 -13.04
CA GLU A 537 4.74 -27.82 -11.85
C GLU A 537 6.09 -27.16 -12.16
#